data_934deafccc71d6fd0931175e107cacd9
#
_entry.id   934deafccc71d6fd0931175e107cacd9
#
_cell.length_a   1.000
_cell.length_b   1.000
_cell.length_c   1.000
_cell.angle_alpha   90.00
_cell.angle_beta   90.00
_cell.angle_gamma   90.00
#
_symmetry.space_group_name_H-M   'P 1'
#
loop_
_entity.id
_entity.type
_entity.pdbx_description
1 polymer ?
#
loop_
_entity_poly.entity_id
_entity_poly.type
_entity_poly.pdbx_seq_one_letter_code
_entity_poly.pdbx_strand_id
1 'polypeptide(L)'
;MRVLQIQAPRKCEIVDRPVPQVQDNEVLVEVKACVTCPHWDITLWTGVDIFERPGYPRYPIPAGFPGHEVSGVVVKIGRAVRNFRTGDRVATLVDGGTESPGFYAEYVSRPEDTVAKLPDFVSYESGASLEMANCLAPFVRRLGNLAGKRVGVTGVGPAGLLAVQMLGAVGAAEVVAMDVLPERLELARKSGATETVNTGTPEGLQALQAKPLQACVDCSGRGAALQTALDHTQGLVAVFGVIHGEAKLSTRHWLQGLSIVTCLPRTPEDTTFMLDMLAAGKLNAEALVSARLPFERYAEGVQLLIDKQAIKVCFYPK
;
A
#
# COMPACT_ATOMS: atom_id res chain seq x y z
N MET A 1 4.39 10.33 -25.31
CA MET A 1 4.82 10.31 -23.91
C MET A 1 5.64 9.07 -23.63
N ARG A 2 6.57 9.17 -22.68
CA ARG A 2 7.41 8.07 -22.23
C ARG A 2 6.65 7.18 -21.24
N VAL A 3 6.75 5.88 -21.41
CA VAL A 3 6.07 4.87 -20.57
C VAL A 3 7.03 3.71 -20.30
N LEU A 4 7.16 3.29 -19.06
CA LEU A 4 7.91 2.07 -18.72
C LEU A 4 7.10 0.83 -19.15
N GLN A 5 7.75 -0.15 -19.74
CA GLN A 5 7.12 -1.44 -20.07
C GLN A 5 8.02 -2.61 -19.71
N ILE A 6 7.51 -3.57 -18.95
CA ILE A 6 8.20 -4.83 -18.66
C ILE A 6 7.97 -5.78 -19.85
N GLN A 7 9.04 -6.08 -20.58
CA GLN A 7 9.01 -6.88 -21.82
C GLN A 7 9.10 -8.39 -21.57
N ALA A 8 9.81 -8.76 -20.50
CA ALA A 8 10.04 -10.14 -20.06
C ALA A 8 10.51 -10.11 -18.61
N PRO A 9 10.58 -11.25 -17.92
CA PRO A 9 11.20 -11.31 -16.60
C PRO A 9 12.57 -10.65 -16.59
N ARG A 10 12.78 -9.71 -15.66
CA ARG A 10 14.01 -8.93 -15.47
C ARG A 10 14.43 -8.06 -16.67
N LYS A 11 13.48 -7.74 -17.55
CA LYS A 11 13.73 -6.89 -18.71
C LYS A 11 12.61 -5.85 -18.88
N CYS A 12 12.99 -4.58 -18.91
CA CYS A 12 12.09 -3.46 -19.20
C CYS A 12 12.72 -2.49 -20.19
N GLU A 13 11.90 -1.66 -20.77
CA GLU A 13 12.31 -0.57 -21.64
C GLU A 13 11.36 0.63 -21.49
N ILE A 14 11.82 1.80 -21.90
CA ILE A 14 10.98 2.98 -22.04
C ILE A 14 10.44 2.99 -23.49
N VAL A 15 9.14 3.00 -23.61
CA VAL A 15 8.43 3.02 -24.90
C VAL A 15 7.69 4.32 -25.10
N ASP A 16 7.58 4.78 -26.34
CA ASP A 16 6.74 5.92 -26.68
C ASP A 16 5.29 5.49 -26.91
N ARG A 17 4.37 6.23 -26.31
CA ARG A 17 2.92 6.07 -26.45
C ARG A 17 2.27 7.45 -26.66
N PRO A 18 1.13 7.53 -27.33
CA PRO A 18 0.37 8.78 -27.38
C PRO A 18 -0.06 9.19 -25.96
N VAL A 19 -0.16 10.51 -25.74
CA VAL A 19 -0.77 11.02 -24.50
C VAL A 19 -2.25 10.60 -24.48
N PRO A 20 -2.79 10.11 -23.35
CA PRO A 20 -4.18 9.67 -23.25
C PRO A 20 -5.15 10.77 -23.65
N GLN A 21 -6.20 10.39 -24.37
CA GLN A 21 -7.34 11.28 -24.63
C GLN A 21 -8.22 11.31 -23.39
N VAL A 22 -8.58 12.52 -22.96
CA VAL A 22 -9.41 12.74 -21.78
C VAL A 22 -10.87 12.52 -22.14
N GLN A 23 -11.53 11.60 -21.45
CA GLN A 23 -12.97 11.41 -21.56
C GLN A 23 -13.73 12.49 -20.77
N ASP A 24 -15.06 12.54 -20.95
CA ASP A 24 -15.89 13.60 -20.36
C ASP A 24 -15.76 13.75 -18.84
N ASN A 25 -15.64 12.64 -18.12
CA ASN A 25 -15.55 12.59 -16.65
C ASN A 25 -14.12 12.39 -16.13
N GLU A 26 -13.09 12.55 -16.97
CA GLU A 26 -11.70 12.28 -16.60
C GLU A 26 -10.88 13.54 -16.43
N VAL A 27 -9.83 13.41 -15.64
CA VAL A 27 -8.73 14.37 -15.52
C VAL A 27 -7.45 13.77 -16.09
N LEU A 28 -6.69 14.56 -16.85
CA LEU A 28 -5.33 14.21 -17.27
C LEU A 28 -4.35 14.74 -16.24
N VAL A 29 -3.58 13.85 -15.67
CA VAL A 29 -2.56 14.16 -14.67
C VAL A 29 -1.18 14.05 -15.30
N GLU A 30 -0.39 15.12 -15.24
CA GLU A 30 1.05 15.07 -15.45
C GLU A 30 1.69 14.47 -14.20
N VAL A 31 2.29 13.29 -14.34
CA VAL A 31 2.87 12.54 -13.22
C VAL A 31 4.13 13.22 -12.72
N LYS A 32 4.19 13.50 -11.42
CA LYS A 32 5.36 14.06 -10.73
C LYS A 32 6.09 13.04 -9.88
N ALA A 33 5.38 12.04 -9.35
CA ALA A 33 5.96 10.93 -8.61
C ALA A 33 5.13 9.67 -8.85
N CYS A 34 5.82 8.55 -9.03
CA CYS A 34 5.24 7.22 -9.06
C CYS A 34 6.01 6.34 -8.09
N VAL A 35 5.36 5.78 -7.07
CA VAL A 35 6.02 4.93 -6.10
C VAL A 35 5.70 3.46 -6.33
N THR A 36 6.63 2.61 -5.98
CA THR A 36 6.48 1.16 -6.15
C THR A 36 5.45 0.58 -5.20
N CYS A 37 4.70 -0.41 -5.69
CA CYS A 37 4.07 -1.43 -4.87
C CYS A 37 4.99 -2.65 -4.83
N PRO A 38 5.81 -2.86 -3.78
CA PRO A 38 6.85 -3.90 -3.80
C PRO A 38 6.33 -5.26 -4.18
N HIS A 39 5.09 -5.58 -3.81
CA HIS A 39 4.48 -6.86 -4.15
C HIS A 39 4.30 -7.02 -5.66
N TRP A 40 3.67 -6.04 -6.34
CA TRP A 40 3.47 -6.08 -7.79
C TRP A 40 4.77 -5.92 -8.56
N ASP A 41 5.62 -4.96 -8.16
CA ASP A 41 6.87 -4.69 -8.87
C ASP A 41 7.81 -5.89 -8.84
N ILE A 42 8.00 -6.52 -7.67
CA ILE A 42 8.88 -7.69 -7.54
C ILE A 42 8.32 -8.89 -8.30
N THR A 43 7.04 -9.21 -8.15
CA THR A 43 6.46 -10.41 -8.74
C THR A 43 6.44 -10.35 -10.27
N LEU A 44 5.99 -9.25 -10.85
CA LEU A 44 6.02 -9.09 -12.31
C LEU A 44 7.44 -8.97 -12.88
N TRP A 45 8.37 -8.35 -12.14
CA TRP A 45 9.76 -8.30 -12.54
C TRP A 45 10.43 -9.68 -12.54
N THR A 46 10.07 -10.54 -11.60
CA THR A 46 10.64 -11.89 -11.48
C THR A 46 9.90 -12.96 -12.28
N GLY A 47 8.75 -12.64 -12.86
CA GLY A 47 7.95 -13.60 -13.63
C GLY A 47 7.01 -14.46 -12.79
N VAL A 48 6.70 -14.02 -11.57
CA VAL A 48 5.78 -14.70 -10.65
C VAL A 48 4.45 -13.95 -10.62
N ASP A 49 3.33 -14.64 -10.59
CA ASP A 49 2.04 -14.01 -10.35
C ASP A 49 1.74 -13.90 -8.84
N ILE A 50 1.32 -12.73 -8.41
CA ILE A 50 0.93 -12.44 -7.03
C ILE A 50 -0.25 -13.30 -6.54
N PHE A 51 -1.14 -13.71 -7.45
CA PHE A 51 -2.31 -14.53 -7.14
C PHE A 51 -2.18 -15.98 -7.61
N GLU A 52 -0.97 -16.40 -8.02
CA GLU A 52 -0.67 -17.76 -8.48
C GLU A 52 -1.58 -18.25 -9.62
N ARG A 53 -2.04 -17.33 -10.49
CA ARG A 53 -2.94 -17.66 -11.60
C ARG A 53 -2.21 -18.43 -12.70
N PRO A 54 -2.75 -19.53 -13.19
CA PRO A 54 -2.13 -20.29 -14.28
C PRO A 54 -1.90 -19.44 -15.53
N GLY A 55 -0.67 -19.49 -16.09
CA GLY A 55 -0.33 -18.77 -17.33
C GLY A 55 -0.19 -17.25 -17.19
N TYR A 56 -0.10 -16.72 -15.99
CA TYR A 56 0.19 -15.32 -15.70
C TYR A 56 1.53 -15.20 -14.95
N PRO A 57 2.32 -14.11 -15.08
CA PRO A 57 2.08 -12.96 -15.95
C PRO A 57 2.36 -13.25 -17.44
N ARG A 58 1.66 -12.53 -18.34
CA ARG A 58 1.88 -12.59 -19.79
C ARG A 58 2.69 -11.39 -20.23
N TYR A 59 3.78 -11.64 -20.93
CA TYR A 59 4.66 -10.59 -21.43
C TYR A 59 4.44 -10.32 -22.93
N PRO A 60 4.67 -9.07 -23.40
CA PRO A 60 4.97 -7.89 -22.59
C PRO A 60 3.80 -7.50 -21.67
N ILE A 61 4.13 -7.04 -20.46
CA ILE A 61 3.13 -6.50 -19.54
C ILE A 61 2.50 -5.24 -20.15
N PRO A 62 1.19 -4.92 -19.90
CA PRO A 62 0.61 -3.67 -20.37
C PRO A 62 1.48 -2.47 -20.01
N ALA A 63 1.69 -1.56 -20.97
CA ALA A 63 2.60 -0.43 -20.80
C ALA A 63 2.20 0.41 -19.56
N GLY A 64 3.17 0.75 -18.72
CA GLY A 64 2.97 1.47 -17.47
C GLY A 64 2.60 0.60 -16.26
N PHE A 65 2.10 -0.62 -16.45
CA PHE A 65 1.84 -1.56 -15.35
C PHE A 65 3.16 -2.22 -14.89
N PRO A 66 3.42 -2.41 -13.59
CA PRO A 66 2.49 -2.35 -12.45
C PRO A 66 2.34 -0.98 -11.77
N GLY A 67 2.81 0.12 -12.33
CA GLY A 67 2.62 1.44 -11.75
C GLY A 67 1.11 1.72 -11.51
N HIS A 68 0.74 2.03 -10.27
CA HIS A 68 -0.63 2.40 -9.90
C HIS A 68 -0.68 3.40 -8.74
N GLU A 69 0.43 3.66 -8.08
CA GLU A 69 0.56 4.63 -7.00
C GLU A 69 1.23 5.89 -7.53
N VAL A 70 0.44 6.88 -7.99
CA VAL A 70 0.98 8.11 -8.57
C VAL A 70 0.34 9.36 -8.02
N SER A 71 1.11 10.45 -8.10
CA SER A 71 0.66 11.80 -7.84
C SER A 71 1.22 12.76 -8.88
N GLY A 72 0.56 13.90 -9.04
CA GLY A 72 0.95 14.88 -10.04
C GLY A 72 0.05 16.11 -10.08
N VAL A 73 0.00 16.71 -11.24
CA VAL A 73 -0.77 17.95 -11.49
C VAL A 73 -1.78 17.72 -12.59
N VAL A 74 -3.02 18.15 -12.38
CA VAL A 74 -4.06 18.13 -13.42
C VAL A 74 -3.68 19.14 -14.52
N VAL A 75 -3.52 18.65 -15.75
CA VAL A 75 -3.17 19.49 -16.92
C VAL A 75 -4.31 19.65 -17.91
N LYS A 76 -5.33 18.78 -17.85
CA LYS A 76 -6.54 18.86 -18.67
C LYS A 76 -7.70 18.19 -17.93
N ILE A 77 -8.92 18.69 -18.17
CA ILE A 77 -10.15 18.10 -17.61
C ILE A 77 -11.17 17.84 -18.72
N GLY A 78 -11.98 16.80 -18.52
CA GLY A 78 -13.13 16.50 -19.35
C GLY A 78 -14.30 17.47 -19.07
N ARG A 79 -15.24 17.55 -20.01
CA ARG A 79 -16.36 18.53 -19.93
C ARG A 79 -17.35 18.27 -18.79
N ALA A 80 -17.41 17.04 -18.27
CA ALA A 80 -18.29 16.64 -17.17
C ALA A 80 -17.62 16.74 -15.80
N VAL A 81 -16.30 16.95 -15.71
CA VAL A 81 -15.56 17.12 -14.45
C VAL A 81 -16.05 18.36 -13.70
N ARG A 82 -16.30 18.22 -12.39
CA ARG A 82 -16.82 19.29 -11.52
C ARG A 82 -15.91 19.62 -10.35
N ASN A 83 -15.12 18.66 -9.87
CA ASN A 83 -14.39 18.80 -8.62
C ASN A 83 -12.93 19.24 -8.81
N PHE A 84 -12.42 19.24 -10.05
CA PHE A 84 -11.04 19.53 -10.37
C PHE A 84 -10.89 20.65 -11.41
N ARG A 85 -9.74 21.31 -11.38
CA ARG A 85 -9.29 22.28 -12.38
C ARG A 85 -7.83 22.05 -12.73
N THR A 86 -7.42 22.55 -13.87
CA THR A 86 -5.99 22.57 -14.25
C THR A 86 -5.17 23.30 -13.19
N GLY A 87 -4.02 22.69 -12.82
CA GLY A 87 -3.14 23.17 -11.77
C GLY A 87 -3.39 22.47 -10.40
N ASP A 88 -4.51 21.79 -10.21
CA ASP A 88 -4.74 21.05 -8.95
C ASP A 88 -3.67 19.95 -8.76
N ARG A 89 -3.10 19.90 -7.56
CA ARG A 89 -2.21 18.81 -7.11
C ARG A 89 -3.06 17.62 -6.70
N VAL A 90 -2.74 16.44 -7.21
CA VAL A 90 -3.61 15.26 -7.04
C VAL A 90 -2.82 13.96 -6.86
N ALA A 91 -3.49 12.96 -6.29
CA ALA A 91 -3.05 11.57 -6.28
C ALA A 91 -4.16 10.65 -6.81
N THR A 92 -3.78 9.55 -7.44
CA THR A 92 -4.71 8.47 -7.79
C THR A 92 -5.01 7.63 -6.54
N LEU A 93 -6.25 7.16 -6.42
CA LEU A 93 -6.72 6.35 -5.29
C LEU A 93 -7.09 4.92 -5.68
N VAL A 94 -7.10 4.63 -6.98
CA VAL A 94 -7.55 3.35 -7.53
C VAL A 94 -6.72 3.01 -8.75
N ASP A 95 -6.24 1.77 -8.83
CA ASP A 95 -5.57 1.26 -10.02
C ASP A 95 -6.52 1.11 -11.23
N GLY A 96 -5.95 0.82 -12.40
CA GLY A 96 -6.71 0.53 -13.64
C GLY A 96 -7.02 -0.95 -13.84
N GLY A 97 -6.56 -1.82 -12.93
CA GLY A 97 -6.60 -3.27 -13.09
C GLY A 97 -5.46 -3.83 -13.95
N THR A 98 -5.22 -5.13 -13.84
CA THR A 98 -4.04 -5.83 -14.38
C THR A 98 -3.97 -5.90 -15.92
N GLU A 99 -5.10 -5.70 -16.60
CA GLU A 99 -5.21 -5.73 -18.06
C GLU A 99 -5.22 -4.34 -18.70
N SER A 100 -5.16 -3.29 -17.86
CA SER A 100 -5.17 -1.89 -18.30
C SER A 100 -3.75 -1.32 -18.35
N PRO A 101 -3.49 -0.27 -19.15
CA PRO A 101 -2.26 0.50 -19.04
C PRO A 101 -2.06 1.00 -17.61
N GLY A 102 -0.83 0.87 -17.12
CA GLY A 102 -0.47 1.35 -15.80
C GLY A 102 0.03 2.78 -15.80
N PHE A 103 0.54 3.22 -14.65
CA PHE A 103 0.84 4.62 -14.38
C PHE A 103 2.34 4.94 -14.31
N TYR A 104 3.23 3.98 -14.62
CA TYR A 104 4.64 4.30 -14.88
C TYR A 104 4.75 5.02 -16.23
N ALA A 105 4.20 6.23 -16.31
CA ALA A 105 4.05 7.04 -17.50
C ALA A 105 4.19 8.53 -17.17
N GLU A 106 4.48 9.38 -18.18
CA GLU A 106 4.51 10.83 -17.99
C GLU A 106 3.12 11.43 -17.75
N TYR A 107 2.06 10.81 -18.28
CA TYR A 107 0.67 11.27 -18.13
C TYR A 107 -0.25 10.08 -17.90
N VAL A 108 -1.27 10.28 -17.06
CA VAL A 108 -2.35 9.32 -16.85
C VAL A 108 -3.70 10.02 -16.92
N SER A 109 -4.70 9.40 -17.55
CA SER A 109 -6.09 9.89 -17.56
C SER A 109 -6.92 9.04 -16.63
N ARG A 110 -7.68 9.68 -15.71
CA ARG A 110 -8.44 8.99 -14.68
C ARG A 110 -9.81 9.63 -14.48
N PRO A 111 -10.86 8.80 -14.25
CA PRO A 111 -12.15 9.30 -13.76
C PRO A 111 -11.97 10.15 -12.50
N GLU A 112 -12.70 11.28 -12.40
CA GLU A 112 -12.52 12.22 -11.28
C GLU A 112 -12.82 11.61 -9.90
N ASP A 113 -13.66 10.60 -9.79
CA ASP A 113 -14.00 9.88 -8.56
C ASP A 113 -12.90 8.91 -8.09
N THR A 114 -11.87 8.68 -8.92
CA THR A 114 -10.70 7.86 -8.60
C THR A 114 -9.47 8.67 -8.23
N VAL A 115 -9.62 9.97 -8.06
CA VAL A 115 -8.53 10.93 -7.82
C VAL A 115 -8.87 11.79 -6.61
N ALA A 116 -7.87 12.14 -5.79
CA ALA A 116 -8.02 13.06 -4.66
C ALA A 116 -7.10 14.27 -4.79
N LYS A 117 -7.56 15.42 -4.29
CA LYS A 117 -6.70 16.61 -4.14
C LYS A 117 -5.69 16.40 -3.03
N LEU A 118 -4.46 16.82 -3.28
CA LEU A 118 -3.40 16.84 -2.28
C LEU A 118 -3.36 18.19 -1.57
N PRO A 119 -3.38 18.21 -0.22
CA PRO A 119 -3.03 19.40 0.54
C PRO A 119 -1.62 19.91 0.19
N ASP A 120 -1.39 21.21 0.31
CA ASP A 120 -0.11 21.82 -0.07
C ASP A 120 1.09 21.30 0.74
N PHE A 121 0.86 20.87 1.98
CA PHE A 121 1.89 20.32 2.84
C PHE A 121 2.25 18.86 2.53
N VAL A 122 1.53 18.18 1.62
CA VAL A 122 1.81 16.79 1.23
C VAL A 122 2.72 16.78 0.01
N SER A 123 3.87 16.12 0.09
CA SER A 123 4.75 15.93 -1.06
C SER A 123 4.11 15.02 -2.12
N TYR A 124 4.59 15.07 -3.38
CA TYR A 124 4.10 14.15 -4.40
C TYR A 124 4.46 12.70 -4.06
N GLU A 125 5.62 12.43 -3.48
CA GLU A 125 6.02 11.09 -3.08
C GLU A 125 5.09 10.51 -2.00
N SER A 126 4.77 11.30 -0.97
CA SER A 126 3.79 10.91 0.05
C SER A 126 2.40 10.73 -0.54
N GLY A 127 1.99 11.67 -1.42
CA GLY A 127 0.70 11.62 -2.10
C GLY A 127 0.52 10.38 -2.98
N ALA A 128 1.57 9.94 -3.66
CA ALA A 128 1.52 8.74 -4.49
C ALA A 128 1.12 7.47 -3.69
N SER A 129 1.54 7.36 -2.43
CA SER A 129 1.18 6.22 -1.56
C SER A 129 -0.25 6.26 -1.01
N LEU A 130 -1.07 7.26 -1.34
CA LEU A 130 -2.46 7.33 -0.87
C LEU A 130 -3.34 6.23 -1.48
N GLU A 131 -2.99 5.69 -2.62
CA GLU A 131 -3.67 4.51 -3.18
C GLU A 131 -3.61 3.34 -2.20
N MET A 132 -2.42 3.02 -1.68
CA MET A 132 -2.24 1.96 -0.70
C MET A 132 -2.95 2.27 0.63
N ALA A 133 -2.90 3.52 1.10
CA ALA A 133 -3.63 3.94 2.30
C ALA A 133 -5.15 3.77 2.12
N ASN A 134 -5.66 4.07 0.93
CA ASN A 134 -7.07 3.87 0.57
C ASN A 134 -7.46 2.39 0.50
N CYS A 135 -6.56 1.51 0.05
CA CYS A 135 -6.76 0.06 0.12
C CYS A 135 -6.78 -0.48 1.55
N LEU A 136 -6.02 0.14 2.46
CA LEU A 136 -5.92 -0.27 3.86
C LEU A 136 -7.09 0.23 4.72
N ALA A 137 -7.71 1.35 4.35
CA ALA A 137 -8.76 2.01 5.13
C ALA A 137 -9.94 1.10 5.55
N PRO A 138 -10.53 0.24 4.67
CA PRO A 138 -11.61 -0.67 5.06
C PRO A 138 -11.19 -1.64 6.17
N PHE A 139 -9.94 -2.10 6.19
CA PHE A 139 -9.43 -3.02 7.20
C PHE A 139 -9.32 -2.34 8.56
N VAL A 140 -8.79 -1.11 8.61
CA VAL A 140 -8.70 -0.34 9.86
C VAL A 140 -10.09 0.03 10.38
N ARG A 141 -11.00 0.51 9.53
CA ARG A 141 -12.38 0.84 9.93
C ARG A 141 -13.14 -0.40 10.45
N ARG A 142 -12.89 -1.57 9.87
CA ARG A 142 -13.53 -2.82 10.31
C ARG A 142 -13.20 -3.22 11.73
N LEU A 143 -12.07 -2.77 12.28
CA LEU A 143 -11.71 -3.02 13.68
C LEU A 143 -12.65 -2.31 14.68
N GLY A 144 -13.41 -1.32 14.22
CA GLY A 144 -14.39 -0.58 15.02
C GLY A 144 -13.75 0.37 16.03
N ASN A 145 -14.39 0.53 17.20
CA ASN A 145 -13.86 1.42 18.24
C ASN A 145 -12.59 0.83 18.88
N LEU A 146 -11.50 1.57 18.82
CA LEU A 146 -10.17 1.16 19.33
C LEU A 146 -9.76 1.89 20.61
N ALA A 147 -10.60 2.76 21.15
CA ALA A 147 -10.32 3.44 22.41
C ALA A 147 -10.06 2.43 23.54
N GLY A 148 -8.91 2.58 24.22
CA GLY A 148 -8.48 1.67 25.28
C GLY A 148 -7.96 0.30 24.81
N LYS A 149 -7.90 0.04 23.50
CA LYS A 149 -7.47 -1.25 22.96
C LYS A 149 -5.98 -1.26 22.62
N ARG A 150 -5.39 -2.45 22.79
CA ARG A 150 -4.06 -2.84 22.31
C ARG A 150 -4.24 -3.53 20.97
N VAL A 151 -3.71 -2.94 19.89
CA VAL A 151 -3.93 -3.39 18.51
C VAL A 151 -2.61 -3.73 17.86
N GLY A 152 -2.53 -4.91 17.22
CA GLY A 152 -1.35 -5.37 16.52
C GLY A 152 -1.31 -4.99 15.05
N VAL A 153 -0.10 -4.88 14.52
CA VAL A 153 0.18 -4.85 13.09
C VAL A 153 1.26 -5.88 12.80
N THR A 154 0.95 -6.91 12.03
CA THR A 154 1.93 -7.92 11.59
C THR A 154 2.50 -7.58 10.24
N GLY A 155 3.84 -7.58 10.13
CA GLY A 155 4.53 -7.17 8.91
C GLY A 155 4.53 -5.66 8.73
N VAL A 156 5.58 -4.99 9.24
CA VAL A 156 5.71 -3.54 9.13
C VAL A 156 6.53 -3.11 7.91
N GLY A 157 6.16 -3.66 6.74
CA GLY A 157 6.49 -3.12 5.43
C GLY A 157 5.69 -1.84 5.12
N PRO A 158 5.60 -1.42 3.85
CA PRO A 158 4.93 -0.17 3.49
C PRO A 158 3.49 -0.07 4.03
N ALA A 159 2.67 -1.10 3.83
CA ALA A 159 1.28 -1.13 4.31
C ALA A 159 1.21 -1.14 5.84
N GLY A 160 2.07 -1.94 6.51
CA GLY A 160 2.10 -2.00 7.97
C GLY A 160 2.51 -0.68 8.61
N LEU A 161 3.46 0.06 8.04
CA LEU A 161 3.84 1.39 8.52
C LEU A 161 2.70 2.41 8.39
N LEU A 162 1.88 2.33 7.33
CA LEU A 162 0.65 3.13 7.23
C LEU A 162 -0.43 2.64 8.22
N ALA A 163 -0.58 1.32 8.41
CA ALA A 163 -1.51 0.79 9.41
C ALA A 163 -1.19 1.30 10.82
N VAL A 164 0.09 1.34 11.20
CA VAL A 164 0.55 1.91 12.49
C VAL A 164 0.06 3.35 12.65
N GLN A 165 0.26 4.20 11.63
CA GLN A 165 -0.18 5.60 11.66
C GLN A 165 -1.71 5.70 11.77
N MET A 166 -2.44 4.94 10.95
CA MET A 166 -3.91 4.95 10.94
C MET A 166 -4.51 4.49 12.27
N LEU A 167 -3.95 3.42 12.88
CA LEU A 167 -4.40 2.92 14.18
C LEU A 167 -4.18 3.94 15.30
N GLY A 168 -3.04 4.61 15.30
CA GLY A 168 -2.77 5.73 16.22
C GLY A 168 -3.76 6.89 15.98
N ALA A 169 -4.04 7.23 14.72
CA ALA A 169 -4.95 8.31 14.34
C ALA A 169 -6.40 8.06 14.81
N VAL A 170 -6.86 6.81 14.83
CA VAL A 170 -8.20 6.43 15.32
C VAL A 170 -8.26 6.19 16.83
N GLY A 171 -7.17 6.44 17.55
CA GLY A 171 -7.15 6.43 19.01
C GLY A 171 -6.96 5.05 19.65
N ALA A 172 -6.27 4.12 18.99
CA ALA A 172 -5.80 2.91 19.66
C ALA A 172 -4.92 3.29 20.87
N ALA A 173 -5.16 2.66 22.03
CA ALA A 173 -4.40 2.96 23.23
C ALA A 173 -2.95 2.48 23.11
N GLU A 174 -2.76 1.33 22.48
CA GLU A 174 -1.45 0.77 22.17
C GLU A 174 -1.45 0.24 20.73
N VAL A 175 -0.42 0.62 19.97
CA VAL A 175 -0.16 0.08 18.63
C VAL A 175 1.11 -0.76 18.70
N VAL A 176 0.96 -2.07 18.54
CA VAL A 176 2.04 -3.06 18.64
C VAL A 176 2.49 -3.46 17.24
N ALA A 177 3.65 -3.02 16.84
CA ALA A 177 4.25 -3.37 15.55
C ALA A 177 5.05 -4.67 15.66
N MET A 178 4.76 -5.63 14.81
CA MET A 178 5.35 -6.96 14.80
C MET A 178 6.05 -7.25 13.48
N ASP A 179 7.33 -7.57 13.54
CA ASP A 179 8.13 -7.98 12.37
C ASP A 179 9.31 -8.85 12.84
N VAL A 180 10.01 -9.48 11.92
CA VAL A 180 11.24 -10.24 12.18
C VAL A 180 12.51 -9.42 11.92
N LEU A 181 12.38 -8.26 11.26
CA LEU A 181 13.49 -7.39 10.86
C LEU A 181 13.61 -6.20 11.83
N PRO A 182 14.70 -6.09 12.61
CA PRO A 182 14.89 -5.00 13.59
C PRO A 182 14.80 -3.60 12.97
N GLU A 183 15.31 -3.41 11.76
CA GLU A 183 15.26 -2.14 11.03
C GLU A 183 13.81 -1.73 10.69
N ARG A 184 12.93 -2.68 10.42
CA ARG A 184 11.50 -2.41 10.19
C ARG A 184 10.79 -2.02 11.48
N LEU A 185 11.13 -2.65 12.60
CA LEU A 185 10.60 -2.31 13.91
C LEU A 185 11.00 -0.90 14.33
N GLU A 186 12.23 -0.48 14.03
CA GLU A 186 12.68 0.89 14.28
C GLU A 186 11.90 1.93 13.47
N LEU A 187 11.60 1.63 12.21
CA LEU A 187 10.75 2.50 11.38
C LEU A 187 9.31 2.54 11.89
N ALA A 188 8.78 1.40 12.36
CA ALA A 188 7.44 1.35 12.96
C ALA A 188 7.36 2.23 14.22
N ARG A 189 8.41 2.24 15.06
CA ARG A 189 8.49 3.14 16.23
C ARG A 189 8.45 4.60 15.81
N LYS A 190 9.21 4.97 14.79
CA LYS A 190 9.20 6.33 14.20
C LYS A 190 7.85 6.68 13.56
N SER A 191 7.09 5.69 13.09
CA SER A 191 5.75 5.86 12.53
C SER A 191 4.62 5.92 13.57
N GLY A 192 4.94 5.81 14.88
CA GLY A 192 3.98 5.96 15.97
C GLY A 192 3.57 4.65 16.65
N ALA A 193 4.27 3.52 16.40
CA ALA A 193 4.07 2.31 17.20
C ALA A 193 4.47 2.58 18.66
N THR A 194 3.58 2.23 19.60
CA THR A 194 3.84 2.38 21.05
C THR A 194 4.72 1.25 21.58
N GLU A 195 4.69 0.11 20.91
CA GLU A 195 5.50 -1.07 21.20
C GLU A 195 5.95 -1.74 19.91
N THR A 196 7.12 -2.35 19.94
CA THR A 196 7.63 -3.15 18.82
C THR A 196 8.05 -4.51 19.32
N VAL A 197 7.67 -5.57 18.59
CA VAL A 197 7.93 -6.96 18.96
C VAL A 197 8.61 -7.68 17.80
N ASN A 198 9.80 -8.22 18.06
CA ASN A 198 10.46 -9.11 17.11
C ASN A 198 9.87 -10.52 17.24
N THR A 199 9.01 -10.90 16.28
CA THR A 199 8.35 -12.21 16.27
C THR A 199 9.25 -13.34 15.78
N GLY A 200 10.46 -13.04 15.36
CA GLY A 200 11.51 -14.04 15.08
C GLY A 200 12.24 -14.53 16.31
N THR A 201 11.92 -14.04 17.51
CA THR A 201 12.57 -14.43 18.77
C THR A 201 11.58 -15.04 19.77
N PRO A 202 12.01 -15.98 20.62
CA PRO A 202 11.17 -16.55 21.68
C PRO A 202 10.66 -15.48 22.66
N GLU A 203 11.48 -14.50 23.00
CA GLU A 203 11.16 -13.42 23.94
C GLU A 203 10.03 -12.55 23.41
N GLY A 204 10.05 -12.24 22.08
CA GLY A 204 9.00 -11.49 21.43
C GLY A 204 7.66 -12.22 21.44
N LEU A 205 7.65 -13.54 21.18
CA LEU A 205 6.44 -14.34 21.24
C LEU A 205 5.90 -14.46 22.67
N GLN A 206 6.79 -14.59 23.68
CA GLN A 206 6.40 -14.60 25.09
C GLN A 206 5.75 -13.26 25.52
N ALA A 207 6.27 -12.14 25.05
CA ALA A 207 5.68 -10.83 25.32
C ALA A 207 4.25 -10.71 24.79
N LEU A 208 3.98 -11.20 23.58
CA LEU A 208 2.62 -11.25 23.01
C LEU A 208 1.70 -12.20 23.79
N GLN A 209 2.22 -13.34 24.23
CA GLN A 209 1.45 -14.29 25.04
C GLN A 209 1.07 -13.72 26.40
N ALA A 210 1.98 -12.96 27.04
CA ALA A 210 1.75 -12.32 28.33
C ALA A 210 0.70 -11.20 28.26
N LYS A 211 0.63 -10.49 27.12
CA LYS A 211 -0.32 -9.38 26.91
C LYS A 211 -0.95 -9.50 25.52
N PRO A 212 -2.06 -10.25 25.37
CA PRO A 212 -2.72 -10.46 24.09
C PRO A 212 -3.26 -9.19 23.45
N LEU A 213 -3.43 -9.21 22.13
CA LEU A 213 -4.02 -8.15 21.33
C LEU A 213 -5.56 -8.25 21.34
N GLN A 214 -6.27 -7.13 21.33
CA GLN A 214 -7.73 -7.11 21.14
C GLN A 214 -8.15 -7.08 19.67
N ALA A 215 -7.24 -6.63 18.80
CA ALA A 215 -7.43 -6.68 17.34
C ALA A 215 -6.04 -6.69 16.65
N CYS A 216 -6.00 -7.10 15.40
CA CYS A 216 -4.76 -7.08 14.61
C CYS A 216 -5.07 -6.80 13.13
N VAL A 217 -4.15 -6.10 12.46
CA VAL A 217 -4.11 -6.00 10.99
C VAL A 217 -2.89 -6.78 10.52
N ASP A 218 -3.10 -7.81 9.70
CA ASP A 218 -1.99 -8.49 9.01
C ASP A 218 -1.67 -7.81 7.68
N CYS A 219 -0.47 -7.24 7.59
CA CYS A 219 0.08 -6.61 6.40
C CYS A 219 1.28 -7.40 5.82
N SER A 220 1.53 -8.60 6.32
CA SER A 220 2.73 -9.37 6.01
C SER A 220 2.63 -10.17 4.72
N GLY A 221 1.43 -10.70 4.42
CA GLY A 221 1.21 -11.69 3.37
C GLY A 221 1.94 -13.02 3.61
N ARG A 222 2.35 -13.34 4.85
CA ARG A 222 3.06 -14.57 5.20
C ARG A 222 2.24 -15.44 6.15
N GLY A 223 2.01 -16.71 5.80
CA GLY A 223 1.25 -17.62 6.64
C GLY A 223 1.75 -17.69 8.08
N ALA A 224 3.07 -17.71 8.30
CA ALA A 224 3.66 -17.74 9.64
C ALA A 224 3.38 -16.46 10.45
N ALA A 225 3.41 -15.27 9.83
CA ALA A 225 3.09 -14.02 10.49
C ALA A 225 1.59 -13.91 10.78
N LEU A 226 0.74 -14.33 9.82
CA LEU A 226 -0.70 -14.47 10.05
C LEU A 226 -0.99 -15.43 11.21
N GLN A 227 -0.28 -16.58 11.30
CA GLN A 227 -0.41 -17.50 12.44
C GLN A 227 -0.11 -16.80 13.76
N THR A 228 0.96 -16.00 13.82
CA THR A 228 1.27 -15.20 15.00
C THR A 228 0.13 -14.23 15.36
N ALA A 229 -0.45 -13.54 14.36
CA ALA A 229 -1.61 -12.67 14.59
C ALA A 229 -2.80 -13.45 15.15
N LEU A 230 -3.14 -14.61 14.59
CA LEU A 230 -4.25 -15.45 15.04
C LEU A 230 -4.03 -15.97 16.48
N ASP A 231 -2.82 -16.44 16.78
CA ASP A 231 -2.48 -17.04 18.08
C ASP A 231 -2.48 -16.03 19.24
N HIS A 232 -2.24 -14.74 18.94
CA HIS A 232 -2.09 -13.72 19.97
C HIS A 232 -3.18 -12.64 19.96
N THR A 233 -4.26 -12.80 19.16
CA THR A 233 -5.38 -11.87 19.10
C THR A 233 -6.65 -12.48 19.70
N GLN A 234 -7.32 -11.73 20.58
CA GLN A 234 -8.59 -12.11 21.23
C GLN A 234 -9.78 -11.36 20.62
N GLY A 235 -9.92 -11.34 19.30
CA GLY A 235 -11.00 -10.56 18.68
C GLY A 235 -10.96 -10.64 17.18
N LEU A 236 -10.71 -9.52 16.51
CA LEU A 236 -10.71 -9.45 15.06
C LEU A 236 -9.29 -9.38 14.50
N VAL A 237 -8.99 -10.27 13.54
CA VAL A 237 -7.82 -10.17 12.66
C VAL A 237 -8.28 -9.76 11.28
N ALA A 238 -7.87 -8.58 10.83
CA ALA A 238 -8.11 -8.06 9.49
C ALA A 238 -6.88 -8.36 8.61
N VAL A 239 -7.04 -9.21 7.60
CA VAL A 239 -5.95 -9.69 6.75
C VAL A 239 -5.91 -8.87 5.47
N PHE A 240 -5.01 -7.90 5.42
CA PHE A 240 -4.76 -7.04 4.26
C PHE A 240 -3.75 -7.67 3.28
N GLY A 241 -2.69 -8.30 3.79
CA GLY A 241 -1.65 -8.90 2.96
C GLY A 241 -2.18 -10.06 2.12
N VAL A 242 -1.79 -10.14 0.85
CA VAL A 242 -2.06 -11.32 0.01
C VAL A 242 -1.29 -12.50 0.59
N ILE A 243 -2.02 -13.53 1.04
CA ILE A 243 -1.45 -14.62 1.83
C ILE A 243 -0.66 -15.58 0.92
N HIS A 244 0.60 -15.79 1.26
CA HIS A 244 1.44 -16.85 0.73
C HIS A 244 1.76 -17.85 1.85
N GLY A 245 1.42 -19.11 1.63
CA GLY A 245 1.48 -20.17 2.62
C GLY A 245 0.16 -20.33 3.38
N GLU A 246 0.21 -20.99 4.54
CA GLU A 246 -0.96 -21.40 5.32
C GLU A 246 -0.91 -20.85 6.74
N ALA A 247 -2.08 -20.63 7.32
CA ALA A 247 -2.30 -20.45 8.75
C ALA A 247 -3.42 -21.39 9.20
N LYS A 248 -3.31 -21.92 10.45
CA LYS A 248 -4.20 -22.97 10.96
C LYS A 248 -5.13 -22.42 12.04
N LEU A 249 -6.42 -22.72 11.91
CA LEU A 249 -7.38 -22.54 12.98
C LEU A 249 -7.42 -23.78 13.86
N SER A 250 -7.53 -23.58 15.17
CA SER A 250 -7.61 -24.64 16.16
C SER A 250 -8.80 -24.39 17.10
N THR A 251 -9.11 -25.40 17.94
CA THR A 251 -10.14 -25.29 19.00
C THR A 251 -9.93 -24.06 19.90
N ARG A 252 -8.68 -23.67 20.15
CA ARG A 252 -8.36 -22.46 20.93
C ARG A 252 -8.95 -21.20 20.28
N HIS A 253 -8.74 -21.01 18.98
CA HIS A 253 -9.28 -19.85 18.25
C HIS A 253 -10.81 -19.85 18.22
N TRP A 254 -11.42 -21.03 18.08
CA TRP A 254 -12.87 -21.18 18.14
C TRP A 254 -13.43 -20.78 19.51
N LEU A 255 -12.79 -21.24 20.60
CA LEU A 255 -13.19 -20.91 21.98
C LEU A 255 -13.02 -19.42 22.31
N GLN A 256 -12.05 -18.76 21.70
CA GLN A 256 -11.82 -17.32 21.87
C GLN A 256 -12.81 -16.44 21.06
N GLY A 257 -13.64 -17.04 20.20
CA GLY A 257 -14.54 -16.29 19.33
C GLY A 257 -13.80 -15.41 18.31
N LEU A 258 -12.62 -15.89 17.85
CA LEU A 258 -11.80 -15.14 16.90
C LEU A 258 -12.56 -14.88 15.59
N SER A 259 -12.57 -13.63 15.16
CA SER A 259 -13.08 -13.21 13.85
C SER A 259 -11.96 -12.94 12.88
N ILE A 260 -12.13 -13.34 11.62
CA ILE A 260 -11.16 -13.06 10.54
C ILE A 260 -11.90 -12.40 9.39
N VAL A 261 -11.35 -11.31 8.86
CA VAL A 261 -11.86 -10.65 7.66
C VAL A 261 -10.75 -10.48 6.64
N THR A 262 -11.08 -10.73 5.37
CA THR A 262 -10.14 -10.66 4.26
C THR A 262 -10.79 -9.94 3.09
N CYS A 263 -9.98 -9.46 2.13
CA CYS A 263 -10.42 -8.96 0.83
C CYS A 263 -11.64 -8.00 0.92
N LEU A 264 -11.56 -6.99 1.79
CA LEU A 264 -12.65 -6.04 1.98
C LEU A 264 -12.76 -5.09 0.78
N PRO A 265 -13.97 -4.94 0.20
CA PRO A 265 -14.19 -3.94 -0.83
C PRO A 265 -14.07 -2.54 -0.22
N ARG A 266 -13.54 -1.60 -1.00
CA ARG A 266 -13.50 -0.18 -0.63
C ARG A 266 -14.87 0.45 -0.82
N THR A 267 -15.23 1.36 0.07
CA THR A 267 -16.42 2.19 -0.01
C THR A 267 -16.04 3.68 -0.06
N PRO A 268 -16.95 4.58 -0.49
CA PRO A 268 -16.71 6.01 -0.42
C PRO A 268 -16.37 6.51 0.99
N GLU A 269 -16.97 5.89 2.02
CA GLU A 269 -16.72 6.21 3.42
C GLU A 269 -15.30 5.82 3.85
N ASP A 270 -14.72 4.75 3.29
CA ASP A 270 -13.33 4.37 3.54
C ASP A 270 -12.37 5.41 2.96
N THR A 271 -12.67 5.88 1.75
CA THR A 271 -11.91 6.95 1.11
C THR A 271 -12.00 8.23 1.91
N THR A 272 -13.18 8.65 2.34
CA THR A 272 -13.38 9.84 3.19
C THR A 272 -12.59 9.71 4.49
N PHE A 273 -12.68 8.58 5.16
CA PHE A 273 -11.96 8.29 6.39
C PHE A 273 -10.43 8.45 6.23
N MET A 274 -9.86 7.95 5.14
CA MET A 274 -8.44 8.10 4.83
C MET A 274 -8.08 9.56 4.53
N LEU A 275 -8.90 10.27 3.74
CA LEU A 275 -8.68 11.67 3.38
C LEU A 275 -8.78 12.61 4.60
N ASP A 276 -9.67 12.33 5.54
CA ASP A 276 -9.78 13.08 6.80
C ASP A 276 -8.49 12.95 7.64
N MET A 277 -7.89 11.75 7.68
CA MET A 277 -6.59 11.56 8.34
C MET A 277 -5.47 12.31 7.63
N LEU A 278 -5.47 12.32 6.29
CA LEU A 278 -4.50 13.08 5.51
C LEU A 278 -4.64 14.58 5.79
N ALA A 279 -5.86 15.11 5.72
CA ALA A 279 -6.15 16.53 5.97
C ALA A 279 -5.76 16.96 7.40
N ALA A 280 -5.89 16.06 8.36
CA ALA A 280 -5.46 16.27 9.74
C ALA A 280 -3.94 16.10 9.96
N GLY A 281 -3.15 15.82 8.91
CA GLY A 281 -1.71 15.59 9.01
C GLY A 281 -1.31 14.32 9.76
N LYS A 282 -2.23 13.35 9.88
CA LYS A 282 -2.02 12.09 10.59
C LYS A 282 -1.53 10.94 9.70
N LEU A 283 -1.46 11.15 8.40
CA LEU A 283 -0.87 10.24 7.42
C LEU A 283 0.32 10.92 6.76
N ASN A 284 1.48 10.30 6.89
CA ASN A 284 2.71 10.72 6.22
C ASN A 284 3.44 9.50 5.67
N ALA A 285 3.45 9.37 4.35
CA ALA A 285 4.14 8.29 3.66
C ALA A 285 5.55 8.67 3.20
N GLU A 286 6.06 9.87 3.51
CA GLU A 286 7.40 10.33 3.10
C GLU A 286 8.51 9.37 3.53
N ALA A 287 8.44 8.88 4.78
CA ALA A 287 9.42 7.94 5.33
C ALA A 287 9.41 6.55 4.66
N LEU A 288 8.39 6.25 3.86
CA LEU A 288 8.32 4.99 3.11
C LEU A 288 9.23 5.01 1.88
N VAL A 289 9.49 6.20 1.33
CA VAL A 289 10.30 6.36 0.12
C VAL A 289 11.78 6.33 0.47
N SER A 290 12.41 5.17 0.29
CA SER A 290 13.83 4.95 0.65
C SER A 290 14.80 5.30 -0.48
N ALA A 291 14.34 5.28 -1.75
CA ALA A 291 15.15 5.61 -2.91
C ALA A 291 14.34 6.42 -3.93
N ARG A 292 15.04 7.24 -4.71
CA ARG A 292 14.50 8.14 -5.73
C ARG A 292 15.30 7.97 -7.02
N LEU A 293 14.64 7.52 -8.09
CA LEU A 293 15.28 7.12 -9.34
C LEU A 293 14.47 7.58 -10.56
N PRO A 294 15.09 7.84 -11.72
CA PRO A 294 14.35 7.99 -12.96
C PRO A 294 13.85 6.63 -13.48
N PHE A 295 12.91 6.63 -14.40
CA PHE A 295 12.33 5.40 -14.99
C PHE A 295 13.40 4.48 -15.60
N GLU A 296 14.46 5.03 -16.18
CA GLU A 296 15.56 4.27 -16.77
C GLU A 296 16.29 3.34 -15.79
N ARG A 297 16.20 3.66 -14.50
CA ARG A 297 16.79 2.87 -13.42
C ARG A 297 15.77 1.98 -12.70
N TYR A 298 14.66 1.64 -13.37
CA TYR A 298 13.63 0.78 -12.78
C TYR A 298 14.18 -0.56 -12.29
N ALA A 299 14.99 -1.24 -13.10
CA ALA A 299 15.61 -2.51 -12.74
C ALA A 299 16.41 -2.43 -11.42
N GLU A 300 17.17 -1.35 -11.24
CA GLU A 300 17.91 -1.08 -10.01
C GLU A 300 16.97 -0.87 -8.83
N GLY A 301 15.93 -0.05 -9.01
CA GLY A 301 14.96 0.21 -7.97
C GLY A 301 14.24 -1.05 -7.50
N VAL A 302 13.85 -1.93 -8.42
CA VAL A 302 13.24 -3.22 -8.04
C VAL A 302 14.26 -4.13 -7.36
N GLN A 303 15.53 -4.09 -7.77
CA GLN A 303 16.57 -4.87 -7.07
C GLN A 303 16.75 -4.41 -5.62
N LEU A 304 16.71 -3.11 -5.33
CA LEU A 304 16.74 -2.59 -3.96
C LEU A 304 15.57 -3.13 -3.10
N LEU A 305 14.39 -3.31 -3.70
CA LEU A 305 13.24 -3.92 -3.01
C LEU A 305 13.47 -5.42 -2.73
N ILE A 306 13.99 -6.16 -3.71
CA ILE A 306 14.30 -7.60 -3.58
C ILE A 306 15.32 -7.82 -2.47
N ASP A 307 16.37 -7.00 -2.43
CA ASP A 307 17.45 -7.08 -1.44
C ASP A 307 17.06 -6.48 -0.08
N LYS A 308 15.80 -6.01 0.08
CA LYS A 308 15.27 -5.35 1.28
C LYS A 308 16.02 -4.09 1.70
N GLN A 309 16.76 -3.48 0.79
CA GLN A 309 17.49 -2.22 0.99
C GLN A 309 16.59 -0.99 0.85
N ALA A 310 15.41 -1.15 0.25
CA ALA A 310 14.38 -0.13 0.16
C ALA A 310 13.03 -0.64 0.66
N ILE A 311 12.20 0.29 1.16
CA ILE A 311 10.79 0.06 1.52
C ILE A 311 9.91 0.30 0.31
N LYS A 312 10.01 1.50 -0.27
CA LYS A 312 9.45 1.91 -1.55
C LYS A 312 10.50 2.68 -2.34
N VAL A 313 10.41 2.61 -3.64
CA VAL A 313 11.21 3.42 -4.56
C VAL A 313 10.26 4.39 -5.27
N CYS A 314 10.60 5.66 -5.26
CA CYS A 314 9.92 6.65 -6.07
C CYS A 314 10.61 6.76 -7.43
N PHE A 315 9.84 6.62 -8.48
CA PHE A 315 10.30 6.84 -9.85
C PHE A 315 9.75 8.16 -10.40
N TYR A 316 10.61 8.88 -11.11
CA TYR A 316 10.26 10.11 -11.79
C TYR A 316 10.26 9.88 -13.31
N PRO A 317 9.19 10.33 -14.02
CA PRO A 317 9.14 10.19 -15.48
C PRO A 317 10.19 11.01 -16.22
N LYS A 318 10.65 12.11 -15.60
CA LYS A 318 11.63 13.08 -16.14
C LYS A 318 12.72 13.36 -15.13
#